data_3b7b919aee7514dd3ec554d0e1ba5187
#
_entry.id   3b7b919aee7514dd3ec554d0e1ba5187
#
_cell.length_a   1.000
_cell.length_b   1.000
_cell.length_c   1.000
_cell.angle_alpha   90.00
_cell.angle_beta   90.00
_cell.angle_gamma   90.00
#
_symmetry.space_group_name_H-M   'P 1'
#
loop_
_entity.id
_entity.type
_entity.pdbx_description
1 polymer ?
#
loop_
_entity_poly.entity_id
_entity_poly.type
_entity_poly.pdbx_seq_one_letter_code
_entity_poly.pdbx_strand_id
1 'polypeptide(L)'
;MLFRSEHVGVDGSQVTMPFHEQSDGTRRLTHLLPAMHTARSAPGLFVIDEIDRSLHPLLAKGFVRAFLEWCANSGSQLVFTTHDTTFLDTGLLRRDEIWFTRKNVPPGSTELYSLSEFRARNDLKLDKAYLEGRFGGIPPMEVEMPDWVQKIMAELKPGAVPPTEPSAP
;
A
#
# COMPACT_ATOMS: atom_id res chain seq x y z
N MET A 1 20.07 -6.38 -21.47
CA MET A 1 20.89 -5.51 -20.61
C MET A 1 20.65 -5.96 -19.18
N LEU A 2 21.68 -6.43 -18.47
CA LEU A 2 21.56 -6.86 -17.08
C LEU A 2 21.78 -5.63 -16.20
N PHE A 3 20.73 -5.17 -15.53
CA PHE A 3 20.86 -4.15 -14.49
C PHE A 3 21.60 -4.74 -13.28
N ARG A 4 22.60 -4.04 -12.81
CA ARG A 4 23.36 -4.33 -11.60
C ARG A 4 23.37 -3.07 -10.74
N SER A 5 23.37 -3.24 -9.42
CA SER A 5 23.53 -2.16 -8.46
C SER A 5 24.90 -2.27 -7.80
N GLU A 6 25.51 -1.15 -7.50
CA GLU A 6 26.77 -1.06 -6.77
C GLU A 6 26.46 -0.67 -5.32
N HIS A 7 27.01 -1.42 -4.40
CA HIS A 7 26.90 -1.19 -2.96
C HIS A 7 28.28 -1.00 -2.37
N VAL A 8 28.38 -0.16 -1.35
CA VAL A 8 29.62 0.01 -0.59
C VAL A 8 29.50 -0.82 0.68
N GLY A 9 30.37 -1.80 0.84
CA GLY A 9 30.50 -2.59 2.05
C GLY A 9 30.98 -1.77 3.25
N VAL A 10 30.83 -2.32 4.45
CA VAL A 10 31.25 -1.67 5.72
C VAL A 10 32.76 -1.40 5.73
N ASP A 11 33.53 -2.17 4.99
CA ASP A 11 34.99 -2.06 4.81
C ASP A 11 35.38 -1.14 3.65
N GLY A 12 34.42 -0.47 3.00
CA GLY A 12 34.63 0.39 1.83
C GLY A 12 34.77 -0.38 0.51
N SER A 13 34.63 -1.71 0.50
CA SER A 13 34.66 -2.50 -0.74
C SER A 13 33.42 -2.23 -1.59
N GLN A 14 33.59 -2.22 -2.91
CA GLN A 14 32.47 -2.15 -3.84
C GLN A 14 31.95 -3.56 -4.14
N VAL A 15 30.68 -3.79 -3.88
CA VAL A 15 29.99 -5.05 -4.17
C VAL A 15 28.94 -4.80 -5.24
N THR A 16 29.01 -5.51 -6.34
CA THR A 16 28.02 -5.44 -7.42
C THR A 16 27.01 -6.56 -7.24
N MET A 17 25.73 -6.21 -7.08
CA MET A 17 24.63 -7.18 -6.95
C MET A 17 23.77 -7.20 -8.21
N PRO A 18 23.35 -8.38 -8.69
CA PRO A 18 22.34 -8.51 -9.72
C PRO A 18 21.00 -7.89 -9.25
N PHE A 19 20.26 -7.28 -10.18
CA PHE A 19 19.01 -6.57 -9.84
C PHE A 19 17.96 -7.47 -9.18
N HIS A 20 17.92 -8.76 -9.54
CA HIS A 20 16.97 -9.72 -8.96
C HIS A 20 17.27 -10.08 -7.49
N GLU A 21 18.49 -9.82 -7.03
CA GLU A 21 18.90 -10.00 -5.62
C GLU A 21 18.60 -8.76 -4.75
N GLN A 22 18.14 -7.66 -5.36
CA GLN A 22 17.72 -6.47 -4.64
C GLN A 22 16.42 -6.72 -3.86
N SER A 23 16.22 -5.92 -2.80
CA SER A 23 14.95 -5.95 -2.06
C SER A 23 13.76 -5.66 -2.98
N ASP A 24 12.60 -6.20 -2.64
CA ASP A 24 11.37 -5.95 -3.39
C ASP A 24 11.05 -4.45 -3.48
N GLY A 25 11.30 -3.71 -2.40
CA GLY A 25 11.12 -2.27 -2.37
C GLY A 25 12.02 -1.53 -3.37
N THR A 26 13.30 -1.89 -3.43
CA THR A 26 14.25 -1.34 -4.41
C THR A 26 13.81 -1.63 -5.84
N ARG A 27 13.39 -2.86 -6.11
CA ARG A 27 12.89 -3.28 -7.42
C ARG A 27 11.62 -2.52 -7.79
N ARG A 28 10.66 -2.40 -6.85
CA ARG A 28 9.41 -1.67 -7.05
C ARG A 28 9.67 -0.20 -7.38
N LEU A 29 10.50 0.48 -6.59
CA LEU A 29 10.84 1.88 -6.83
C LEU A 29 11.50 2.08 -8.20
N THR A 30 12.45 1.21 -8.58
CA THR A 30 13.10 1.27 -9.89
C THR A 30 12.11 1.09 -11.05
N HIS A 31 11.05 0.30 -10.87
CA HIS A 31 10.00 0.15 -11.89
C HIS A 31 9.09 1.38 -11.97
N LEU A 32 8.92 2.14 -10.89
CA LEU A 32 8.09 3.35 -10.87
C LEU A 32 8.79 4.58 -11.47
N LEU A 33 10.11 4.68 -11.37
CA LEU A 33 10.88 5.83 -11.87
C LEU A 33 10.70 6.11 -13.37
N PRO A 34 10.67 5.12 -14.28
CA PRO A 34 10.41 5.37 -15.70
C PRO A 34 9.05 5.99 -15.97
N ALA A 35 8.00 5.61 -15.21
CA ALA A 35 6.68 6.20 -15.33
C ALA A 35 6.71 7.70 -15.00
N MET A 36 7.43 8.09 -13.95
CA MET A 36 7.63 9.50 -13.58
C MET A 36 8.39 10.29 -14.66
N HIS A 37 9.44 9.70 -15.23
CA HIS A 37 10.17 10.33 -16.34
C HIS A 37 9.26 10.58 -17.55
N THR A 38 8.46 9.59 -17.93
CA THR A 38 7.50 9.71 -19.03
C THR A 38 6.42 10.75 -18.74
N ALA A 39 5.87 10.74 -17.52
CA ALA A 39 4.84 11.68 -17.07
C ALA A 39 5.30 13.14 -17.10
N ARG A 40 6.57 13.38 -16.84
CA ARG A 40 7.16 14.72 -16.94
C ARG A 40 7.31 15.21 -18.40
N SER A 41 7.57 14.29 -19.31
CA SER A 41 7.94 14.60 -20.70
C SER A 41 6.73 14.77 -21.62
N ALA A 42 5.60 14.16 -21.28
CA ALA A 42 4.37 14.20 -22.10
C ALA A 42 3.13 13.99 -21.23
N PRO A 43 1.99 14.62 -21.61
CA PRO A 43 0.70 14.39 -20.96
C PRO A 43 0.31 12.90 -21.02
N GLY A 44 -0.23 12.35 -19.93
CA GLY A 44 -0.67 10.98 -19.89
C GLY A 44 -1.42 10.63 -18.60
N LEU A 45 -2.15 9.52 -18.63
CA LEU A 45 -2.79 8.93 -17.47
C LEU A 45 -1.94 7.75 -16.99
N PHE A 46 -1.48 7.81 -15.75
CA PHE A 46 -0.71 6.78 -15.08
C PHE A 46 -1.58 6.13 -14.03
N VAL A 47 -1.79 4.82 -14.14
CA VAL A 47 -2.58 4.04 -13.17
C VAL A 47 -1.66 3.07 -12.46
N ILE A 48 -1.58 3.16 -11.14
CA ILE A 48 -0.71 2.33 -10.31
C ILE A 48 -1.56 1.64 -9.26
N ASP A 49 -1.69 0.32 -9.40
CA ASP A 49 -2.37 -0.50 -8.39
C ASP A 49 -1.42 -0.82 -7.24
N GLU A 50 -1.93 -0.70 -5.99
CA GLU A 50 -1.17 -0.93 -4.76
C GLU A 50 0.19 -0.18 -4.76
N ILE A 51 0.14 1.15 -4.77
CA ILE A 51 1.36 1.98 -4.84
C ILE A 51 2.31 1.72 -3.67
N ASP A 52 1.77 1.38 -2.51
CA ASP A 52 2.47 1.05 -1.26
C ASP A 52 3.06 -0.36 -1.24
N ARG A 53 2.72 -1.23 -2.21
CA ARG A 53 3.19 -2.61 -2.24
C ARG A 53 4.71 -2.69 -2.21
N SER A 54 5.24 -3.38 -1.19
CA SER A 54 6.67 -3.57 -0.95
C SER A 54 7.46 -2.28 -0.69
N LEU A 55 6.80 -1.13 -0.54
CA LEU A 55 7.43 0.14 -0.20
C LEU A 55 7.15 0.53 1.25
N HIS A 56 8.13 1.15 1.88
CA HIS A 56 7.89 1.84 3.14
C HIS A 56 6.92 3.01 2.90
N PRO A 57 5.92 3.27 3.78
CA PRO A 57 4.93 4.35 3.61
C PRO A 57 5.53 5.70 3.23
N LEU A 58 6.64 6.08 3.84
CA LEU A 58 7.33 7.34 3.53
C LEU A 58 7.88 7.39 2.11
N LEU A 59 8.34 6.25 1.55
CA LEU A 59 8.82 6.18 0.16
C LEU A 59 7.65 6.26 -0.82
N ALA A 60 6.55 5.58 -0.56
CA ALA A 60 5.35 5.64 -1.39
C ALA A 60 4.78 7.07 -1.41
N LYS A 61 4.64 7.73 -0.25
CA LYS A 61 4.23 9.15 -0.17
C LYS A 61 5.24 10.08 -0.85
N GLY A 62 6.53 9.83 -0.68
CA GLY A 62 7.59 10.59 -1.34
C GLY A 62 7.51 10.51 -2.85
N PHE A 63 7.20 9.33 -3.40
CA PHE A 63 6.98 9.15 -4.84
C PHE A 63 5.78 9.95 -5.34
N VAL A 64 4.63 9.88 -4.66
CA VAL A 64 3.43 10.65 -5.03
C VAL A 64 3.72 12.16 -4.97
N ARG A 65 4.37 12.64 -3.92
CA ARG A 65 4.76 14.04 -3.79
C ARG A 65 5.65 14.48 -4.94
N ALA A 66 6.69 13.71 -5.24
CA ALA A 66 7.59 13.98 -6.35
C ALA A 66 6.87 13.98 -7.70
N PHE A 67 5.91 13.07 -7.90
CA PHE A 67 5.06 13.06 -9.11
C PHE A 67 4.27 14.36 -9.23
N LEU A 68 3.57 14.78 -8.16
CA LEU A 68 2.77 16.00 -8.15
C LEU A 68 3.61 17.26 -8.42
N GLU A 69 4.82 17.33 -7.84
CA GLU A 69 5.72 18.47 -8.01
C GLU A 69 6.36 18.49 -9.42
N TRP A 70 6.89 17.37 -9.88
CA TRP A 70 7.67 17.32 -11.12
C TRP A 70 6.81 17.28 -12.38
N CYS A 71 5.60 16.78 -12.26
CA CYS A 71 4.64 16.66 -13.37
C CYS A 71 3.56 17.76 -13.36
N ALA A 72 3.62 18.74 -12.45
CA ALA A 72 2.59 19.78 -12.28
C ALA A 72 2.21 20.50 -13.59
N ASN A 73 3.17 20.72 -14.49
CA ASN A 73 2.97 21.43 -15.76
C ASN A 73 2.92 20.51 -16.98
N SER A 74 2.98 19.19 -16.80
CA SER A 74 3.00 18.24 -17.92
C SER A 74 1.62 17.89 -18.47
N GLY A 75 0.54 18.19 -17.72
CA GLY A 75 -0.82 17.71 -17.99
C GLY A 75 -1.02 16.22 -17.68
N SER A 76 -0.05 15.57 -17.02
CA SER A 76 -0.15 14.18 -16.62
C SER A 76 -1.01 14.01 -15.39
N GLN A 77 -1.72 12.87 -15.31
CA GLN A 77 -2.58 12.49 -14.20
C GLN A 77 -2.08 11.17 -13.59
N LEU A 78 -2.16 11.07 -12.27
CA LEU A 78 -1.86 9.85 -11.51
C LEU A 78 -3.11 9.35 -10.81
N VAL A 79 -3.50 8.13 -11.09
CA VAL A 79 -4.51 7.38 -10.33
C VAL A 79 -3.80 6.22 -9.65
N PHE A 80 -3.99 6.07 -8.36
CA PHE A 80 -3.39 4.94 -7.64
C PHE A 80 -4.35 4.37 -6.60
N THR A 81 -4.19 3.10 -6.30
CA THR A 81 -4.84 2.44 -5.16
C THR A 81 -3.84 2.21 -4.04
N THR A 82 -4.33 2.16 -2.81
CA THR A 82 -3.51 1.91 -1.63
C THR A 82 -4.34 1.36 -0.48
N HIS A 83 -3.73 0.55 0.37
CA HIS A 83 -4.27 0.14 1.67
C HIS A 83 -3.65 0.93 2.83
N ASP A 84 -2.69 1.80 2.55
CA ASP A 84 -1.99 2.59 3.55
C ASP A 84 -2.79 3.85 3.93
N THR A 85 -3.35 3.86 5.14
CA THR A 85 -4.15 4.97 5.66
C THR A 85 -3.36 6.27 5.82
N THR A 86 -2.03 6.23 5.79
CA THR A 86 -1.20 7.44 5.85
C THR A 86 -1.38 8.36 4.64
N PHE A 87 -1.94 7.85 3.52
CA PHE A 87 -2.33 8.67 2.37
C PHE A 87 -3.59 9.53 2.61
N LEU A 88 -4.32 9.31 3.70
CA LEU A 88 -5.41 10.19 4.13
C LEU A 88 -4.85 11.49 4.74
N ASP A 89 -4.08 12.20 3.94
CA ASP A 89 -3.29 13.37 4.30
C ASP A 89 -3.65 14.55 3.36
N THR A 90 -4.41 15.50 3.89
CA THR A 90 -4.84 16.69 3.13
C THR A 90 -3.69 17.67 2.83
N GLY A 91 -2.52 17.46 3.40
CA GLY A 91 -1.29 18.15 3.00
C GLY A 91 -0.65 17.59 1.74
N LEU A 92 -1.06 16.38 1.30
CA LEU A 92 -0.58 15.73 0.09
C LEU A 92 -1.65 15.71 -1.01
N LEU A 93 -2.88 15.35 -0.67
CA LEU A 93 -4.00 15.18 -1.60
C LEU A 93 -5.17 16.04 -1.16
N ARG A 94 -5.92 16.61 -2.11
CA ARG A 94 -7.18 17.28 -1.82
C ARG A 94 -8.26 16.27 -1.47
N ARG A 95 -9.30 16.71 -0.76
CA ARG A 95 -10.40 15.84 -0.34
C ARG A 95 -11.19 15.25 -1.52
N ASP A 96 -11.29 15.97 -2.62
CA ASP A 96 -11.92 15.56 -3.87
C ASP A 96 -11.04 14.57 -4.68
N GLU A 97 -9.77 14.45 -4.34
CA GLU A 97 -8.84 13.50 -4.92
C GLU A 97 -8.80 12.15 -4.16
N ILE A 98 -9.37 12.11 -2.95
CA ILE A 98 -9.41 10.90 -2.12
C ILE A 98 -10.77 10.20 -2.30
N TRP A 99 -10.72 8.96 -2.75
CA TRP A 99 -11.90 8.14 -3.02
C TRP A 99 -11.84 6.83 -2.24
N PHE A 100 -13.00 6.39 -1.77
CA PHE A 100 -13.16 5.12 -1.08
C PHE A 100 -13.94 4.14 -1.93
N THR A 101 -13.60 2.86 -1.81
CA THR A 101 -14.37 1.77 -2.39
C THR A 101 -15.05 0.97 -1.28
N ARG A 102 -16.31 0.63 -1.46
CA ARG A 102 -17.07 -0.22 -0.55
C ARG A 102 -17.79 -1.33 -1.33
N LYS A 103 -17.63 -2.56 -0.88
CA LYS A 103 -18.37 -3.68 -1.41
C LYS A 103 -19.69 -3.83 -0.64
N ASN A 104 -20.81 -3.74 -1.34
CA ASN A 104 -22.13 -3.97 -0.77
C ASN A 104 -22.43 -5.48 -0.76
N VAL A 105 -22.96 -5.99 0.38
CA VAL A 105 -23.32 -7.40 0.54
C VAL A 105 -24.75 -7.47 1.07
N PRO A 106 -25.66 -8.21 0.38
CA PRO A 106 -25.87 -8.33 -1.05
C PRO A 106 -26.34 -7.00 -1.64
N PRO A 107 -26.10 -6.68 -2.92
CA PRO A 107 -26.00 -7.56 -4.07
C PRO A 107 -24.56 -7.78 -4.62
N GLY A 108 -23.49 -7.47 -3.87
CA GLY A 108 -22.12 -7.68 -4.32
C GLY A 108 -21.58 -6.59 -5.25
N SER A 109 -22.29 -5.46 -5.38
CA SER A 109 -21.79 -4.29 -6.13
C SER A 109 -20.68 -3.57 -5.38
N THR A 110 -19.81 -2.91 -6.12
CA THR A 110 -18.81 -1.98 -5.54
C THR A 110 -19.31 -0.56 -5.73
N GLU A 111 -19.30 0.20 -4.66
CA GLU A 111 -19.61 1.62 -4.64
C GLU A 111 -18.30 2.43 -4.52
N LEU A 112 -18.22 3.52 -5.26
CA LEU A 112 -17.12 4.47 -5.25
C LEU A 112 -17.65 5.83 -4.81
N TYR A 113 -17.03 6.45 -3.80
CA TYR A 113 -17.44 7.75 -3.26
C TYR A 113 -16.25 8.55 -2.75
N SER A 114 -16.38 9.87 -2.80
CA SER A 114 -15.29 10.80 -2.47
C SER A 114 -15.30 11.18 -0.98
N LEU A 115 -14.13 11.43 -0.41
CA LEU A 115 -14.00 12.05 0.91
C LEU A 115 -14.67 13.43 0.97
N SER A 116 -14.78 14.14 -0.15
CA SER A 116 -15.44 15.45 -0.24
C SER A 116 -16.94 15.39 0.06
N GLU A 117 -17.61 14.22 -0.07
CA GLU A 117 -19.02 14.02 0.25
C GLU A 117 -19.29 14.05 1.77
N PHE A 118 -18.25 13.85 2.57
CA PHE A 118 -18.36 13.88 4.03
C PHE A 118 -18.06 15.27 4.59
N ARG A 119 -18.96 15.78 5.43
CA ARG A 119 -18.77 17.04 6.17
C ARG A 119 -17.80 16.83 7.35
N ALA A 120 -16.54 16.50 7.06
CA ALA A 120 -15.54 16.36 8.10
C ALA A 120 -14.88 17.72 8.39
N ARG A 121 -14.64 18.03 9.68
CA ARG A 121 -13.94 19.24 10.12
C ARG A 121 -12.48 19.18 9.62
N ASN A 122 -11.89 20.35 9.37
CA ASN A 122 -10.51 20.41 8.83
C ASN A 122 -9.45 19.92 9.82
N ASP A 123 -9.75 19.91 11.11
CA ASP A 123 -8.88 19.42 12.19
C ASP A 123 -9.01 17.92 12.47
N LEU A 124 -9.90 17.22 11.73
CA LEU A 124 -10.10 15.78 11.91
C LEU A 124 -8.91 15.00 11.38
N LYS A 125 -8.35 14.13 12.21
CA LYS A 125 -7.37 13.12 11.77
C LYS A 125 -8.09 12.07 10.93
N LEU A 126 -7.91 12.16 9.61
CA LEU A 126 -8.66 11.36 8.63
C LEU A 126 -8.32 9.89 8.72
N ASP A 127 -7.06 9.54 8.94
CA ASP A 127 -6.58 8.18 9.16
C ASP A 127 -7.31 7.50 10.32
N LYS A 128 -7.41 8.20 11.44
CA LYS A 128 -8.11 7.73 12.63
C LYS A 128 -9.61 7.58 12.40
N ALA A 129 -10.23 8.58 11.78
CA ALA A 129 -11.66 8.56 11.46
C ALA A 129 -12.01 7.44 10.46
N TYR A 130 -11.12 7.14 9.51
CA TYR A 130 -11.26 6.01 8.61
C TYR A 130 -11.25 4.69 9.38
N LEU A 131 -10.25 4.48 10.24
CA LEU A 131 -10.14 3.26 11.07
C LEU A 131 -11.31 3.10 12.07
N GLU A 132 -11.94 4.20 12.47
CA GLU A 132 -13.20 4.20 13.26
C GLU A 132 -14.45 3.89 12.41
N GLY A 133 -14.31 3.66 11.10
CA GLY A 133 -15.42 3.34 10.19
C GLY A 133 -16.28 4.54 9.76
N ARG A 134 -15.89 5.78 10.07
CA ARG A 134 -16.69 6.99 9.80
C ARG A 134 -16.94 7.24 8.31
N PHE A 135 -16.09 6.70 7.45
CA PHE A 135 -16.21 6.83 5.99
C PHE A 135 -16.75 5.56 5.32
N GLY A 136 -17.09 4.52 6.09
CA GLY A 136 -17.74 3.31 5.58
C GLY A 136 -16.88 2.40 4.69
N GLY A 137 -15.60 2.73 4.48
CA GLY A 137 -14.67 1.96 3.63
C GLY A 137 -14.04 0.75 4.33
N ILE A 138 -14.32 0.55 5.62
CA ILE A 138 -13.82 -0.61 6.36
C ILE A 138 -14.80 -1.76 6.16
N PRO A 139 -14.32 -2.97 5.78
CA PRO A 139 -15.17 -4.16 5.78
C PRO A 139 -15.76 -4.37 7.17
N PRO A 140 -17.03 -4.81 7.30
CA PRO A 140 -17.58 -5.19 8.60
C PRO A 140 -16.65 -6.22 9.23
N MET A 141 -16.16 -5.94 10.44
CA MET A 141 -15.23 -6.80 11.19
C MET A 141 -15.89 -8.12 11.67
N GLU A 142 -17.15 -8.35 11.36
CA GLU A 142 -17.83 -9.63 11.50
C GLU A 142 -17.50 -10.57 10.32
N VAL A 143 -16.20 -10.72 10.02
CA VAL A 143 -15.77 -11.89 9.26
C VAL A 143 -15.77 -13.04 10.27
N GLU A 144 -16.85 -13.81 10.32
CA GLU A 144 -16.79 -15.12 10.94
C GLU A 144 -15.59 -15.84 10.33
N MET A 145 -14.57 -16.02 11.15
CA MET A 145 -13.38 -16.74 10.68
C MET A 145 -13.85 -18.13 10.23
N PRO A 146 -13.46 -18.56 9.01
CA PRO A 146 -13.82 -19.89 8.54
C PRO A 146 -13.49 -20.94 9.59
N ASP A 147 -14.30 -21.98 9.73
CA ASP A 147 -14.15 -23.01 10.76
C ASP A 147 -12.75 -23.61 10.82
N TRP A 148 -12.07 -23.72 9.67
CA TRP A 148 -10.71 -24.22 9.63
C TRP A 148 -9.71 -23.27 10.27
N VAL A 149 -9.90 -21.94 10.16
CA VAL A 149 -9.06 -20.93 10.85
C VAL A 149 -9.29 -21.00 12.35
N GLN A 150 -10.57 -21.09 12.77
CA GLN A 150 -10.92 -21.22 14.19
C GLN A 150 -10.28 -22.45 14.82
N LYS A 151 -10.28 -23.58 14.09
CA LYS A 151 -9.62 -24.84 14.53
C LYS A 151 -8.11 -24.64 14.70
N ILE A 152 -7.43 -24.07 13.72
CA ILE A 152 -5.98 -23.79 13.81
C ILE A 152 -5.68 -22.86 15.00
N MET A 153 -6.46 -21.80 15.17
CA MET A 153 -6.27 -20.87 16.30
C MET A 153 -6.55 -21.51 17.66
N ALA A 154 -7.47 -22.48 17.73
CA ALA A 154 -7.72 -23.26 18.93
C ALA A 154 -6.55 -24.20 19.28
N GLU A 155 -5.89 -24.77 18.26
CA GLU A 155 -4.70 -25.64 18.43
C GLU A 155 -3.44 -24.85 18.78
N LEU A 156 -3.33 -23.58 18.36
CA LEU A 156 -2.20 -22.68 18.62
C LEU A 156 -2.29 -21.94 19.98
N LYS A 157 -3.27 -22.23 20.84
CA LYS A 157 -3.34 -21.60 22.15
C LYS A 157 -2.06 -21.92 22.95
N PRO A 158 -1.42 -20.91 23.57
CA PRO A 158 -0.21 -21.12 24.37
C PRO A 158 -0.54 -22.05 25.56
N GLY A 159 0.00 -23.26 25.51
CA GLY A 159 -0.19 -24.31 26.53
C GLY A 159 -0.48 -25.72 25.99
N ALA A 160 -0.73 -25.89 24.68
CA ALA A 160 -0.78 -27.21 24.08
C ALA A 160 0.65 -27.76 23.89
N VAL A 161 1.09 -28.60 24.80
CA VAL A 161 2.32 -29.40 24.62
C VAL A 161 2.10 -30.32 23.42
N PRO A 162 3.00 -30.35 22.41
CA PRO A 162 2.87 -31.31 21.31
C PRO A 162 2.92 -32.73 21.88
N PRO A 163 2.15 -33.69 21.34
CA PRO A 163 2.23 -35.07 21.78
C PRO A 163 3.67 -35.57 21.62
N THR A 164 4.25 -36.06 22.71
CA THR A 164 5.53 -36.73 22.70
C THR A 164 5.44 -37.95 21.79
N GLU A 165 6.32 -38.04 20.79
CA GLU A 165 6.45 -39.24 19.96
C GLU A 165 6.68 -40.47 20.86
N PRO A 166 6.00 -41.58 20.60
CA PRO A 166 6.30 -42.81 21.32
C PRO A 166 7.71 -43.27 20.96
N SER A 167 8.56 -43.43 21.97
CA SER A 167 9.86 -44.05 21.82
C SER A 167 9.68 -45.47 21.21
N ALA A 168 10.26 -45.64 20.05
CA ALA A 168 10.33 -46.95 19.40
C ALA A 168 11.15 -47.96 20.26
N PRO A 169 10.79 -49.24 20.21
CA PRO A 169 11.41 -50.29 21.02
C PRO A 169 12.86 -50.62 20.62
#